data_88fa57f7935669996ac59a108e35b38d
#
_entry.id   88fa57f7935669996ac59a108e35b38d
#
_cell.length_a   1.000
_cell.length_b   1.000
_cell.length_c   1.000
_cell.angle_alpha   90.00
_cell.angle_beta   90.00
_cell.angle_gamma   90.00
#
_symmetry.space_group_name_H-M   'P 1'
#
loop_
_entity.id
_entity.type
_entity.pdbx_description
1 polymer ?
#
loop_
_entity_poly.entity_id
_entity_poly.type
_entity_poly.pdbx_seq_one_letter_code
_entity_poly.pdbx_strand_id
1 'polypeptide(L)'
;MSGKLATYQNGNAVVEIHDDGTRVITTPDSSFNFDFPLNIDIRVSTKCSFGRNPETGKGFCGFCHESSTTDGVECDYTALMDKLRHLPSGIELAVGCNHFTSGLYEFILWCSNIQGYIVNLTVNQGHLYRDYDGLRHVVECGFIRGLGISYRSSLDWYVPDFIMEYPNTVFHVIAGIDTFDEILALKEKGVKKILILGEKDFGFNTGKVDLKSLTHMKWYWWVKKLFHEFDVVSFDNLALEQLNIKRFLTDEQWEEFNQGEHSFYINAVDQTFSASSRSSMKLPWDKFTVQEFYKLLNK
;
A
#
# COMPACT_ATOMS: atom_id res chain seq x y z
N MET A 1 -25.66 1.76 4.42
CA MET A 1 -25.20 2.38 3.18
C MET A 1 -23.92 3.13 3.52
N SER A 2 -22.83 2.86 2.82
CA SER A 2 -21.57 3.59 3.02
C SER A 2 -21.76 5.07 2.64
N GLY A 3 -21.16 5.97 3.41
CA GLY A 3 -21.19 7.40 3.15
C GLY A 3 -20.20 7.79 2.05
N LYS A 4 -20.54 8.77 1.21
CA LYS A 4 -19.62 9.31 0.21
C LYS A 4 -18.60 10.23 0.90
N LEU A 5 -17.30 9.96 0.74
CA LEU A 5 -16.21 10.76 1.28
C LEU A 5 -15.75 11.86 0.33
N ALA A 6 -15.58 11.53 -0.94
CA ALA A 6 -15.08 12.45 -1.95
C ALA A 6 -15.69 12.18 -3.32
N THR A 7 -15.75 13.23 -4.14
CA THR A 7 -16.07 13.15 -5.56
C THR A 7 -15.18 14.12 -6.30
N TYR A 8 -14.51 13.67 -7.36
CA TYR A 8 -13.69 14.55 -8.19
C TYR A 8 -13.73 14.15 -9.66
N GLN A 9 -13.44 15.14 -10.52
CA GLN A 9 -13.29 14.91 -11.96
C GLN A 9 -11.86 14.46 -12.25
N ASN A 10 -11.70 13.41 -13.06
CA ASN A 10 -10.41 12.92 -13.51
C ASN A 10 -10.49 12.62 -15.03
N GLY A 11 -10.02 13.56 -15.84
CA GLY A 11 -10.17 13.48 -17.30
C GLY A 11 -11.65 13.46 -17.70
N ASN A 12 -12.09 12.42 -18.43
CA ASN A 12 -13.48 12.24 -18.83
C ASN A 12 -14.34 11.48 -17.80
N ALA A 13 -13.77 11.12 -16.65
CA ALA A 13 -14.45 10.33 -15.63
C ALA A 13 -14.74 11.13 -14.35
N VAL A 14 -15.82 10.77 -13.67
CA VAL A 14 -16.12 11.15 -12.29
C VAL A 14 -15.73 10.00 -11.37
N VAL A 15 -14.93 10.28 -10.36
CA VAL A 15 -14.48 9.32 -9.36
C VAL A 15 -15.16 9.64 -8.03
N GLU A 16 -15.83 8.66 -7.45
CA GLU A 16 -16.45 8.73 -6.13
C GLU A 16 -15.78 7.74 -5.19
N ILE A 17 -15.41 8.21 -4.00
CA ILE A 17 -14.81 7.38 -2.94
C ILE A 17 -15.76 7.34 -1.76
N HIS A 18 -15.99 6.15 -1.23
CA HIS A 18 -16.86 5.89 -0.09
C HIS A 18 -16.07 5.58 1.19
N ASP A 19 -16.72 5.72 2.35
CA ASP A 19 -16.09 5.53 3.67
C ASP A 19 -15.66 4.08 3.97
N ASP A 20 -16.23 3.10 3.25
CA ASP A 20 -15.83 1.69 3.31
C ASP A 20 -14.65 1.35 2.38
N GLY A 21 -14.13 2.34 1.63
CA GLY A 21 -13.05 2.18 0.65
C GLY A 21 -13.54 1.84 -0.77
N THR A 22 -14.85 1.72 -0.99
CA THR A 22 -15.40 1.50 -2.33
C THR A 22 -15.12 2.70 -3.22
N ARG A 23 -14.62 2.45 -4.43
CA ARG A 23 -14.43 3.43 -5.48
C ARG A 23 -15.41 3.16 -6.61
N VAL A 24 -16.17 4.19 -7.00
CA VAL A 24 -17.08 4.14 -8.15
C VAL A 24 -16.57 5.11 -9.20
N ILE A 25 -16.40 4.64 -10.42
CA ILE A 25 -15.90 5.45 -11.55
C ILE A 25 -16.93 5.42 -12.65
N THR A 26 -17.35 6.58 -13.10
CA THR A 26 -18.34 6.75 -14.17
C THR A 26 -17.79 7.64 -15.28
N THR A 27 -18.08 7.30 -16.53
CA THR A 27 -17.76 8.12 -17.71
C THR A 27 -18.93 8.07 -18.70
N PRO A 28 -19.22 9.16 -19.42
CA PRO A 28 -20.17 9.13 -20.52
C PRO A 28 -19.62 8.46 -21.78
N ASP A 29 -18.30 8.22 -21.84
CA ASP A 29 -17.61 7.70 -23.01
C ASP A 29 -17.48 6.16 -22.96
N SER A 30 -17.10 5.55 -24.07
CA SER A 30 -16.87 4.11 -24.17
C SER A 30 -15.59 3.63 -23.48
N SER A 31 -14.69 4.55 -23.10
CA SER A 31 -13.42 4.25 -22.43
C SER A 31 -13.05 5.37 -21.46
N PHE A 32 -12.30 5.01 -20.41
CA PHE A 32 -11.75 5.98 -19.48
C PHE A 32 -10.50 6.66 -20.06
N ASN A 33 -10.41 7.96 -19.83
CA ASN A 33 -9.22 8.77 -20.15
C ASN A 33 -8.90 9.67 -18.96
N PHE A 34 -8.03 9.19 -18.06
CA PHE A 34 -7.70 9.88 -16.83
C PHE A 34 -6.57 10.90 -17.04
N ASP A 35 -6.69 12.03 -16.35
CA ASP A 35 -5.64 13.05 -16.26
C ASP A 35 -4.60 12.75 -15.17
N PHE A 36 -5.02 12.03 -14.12
CA PHE A 36 -4.21 11.69 -12.95
C PHE A 36 -4.37 10.22 -12.60
N PRO A 37 -3.38 9.59 -11.95
CA PRO A 37 -3.55 8.26 -11.41
C PRO A 37 -4.68 8.24 -10.37
N LEU A 38 -5.35 7.11 -10.23
CA LEU A 38 -6.41 6.94 -9.22
C LEU A 38 -5.82 6.72 -7.82
N ASN A 39 -4.59 6.22 -7.76
CA ASN A 39 -3.86 5.89 -6.54
C ASN A 39 -2.37 6.15 -6.72
N ILE A 40 -1.73 6.70 -5.71
CA ILE A 40 -0.29 6.99 -5.71
C ILE A 40 0.35 6.31 -4.50
N ASP A 41 1.25 5.37 -4.77
CA ASP A 41 2.11 4.77 -3.75
C ASP A 41 3.31 5.69 -3.48
N ILE A 42 3.56 6.03 -2.22
CA ILE A 42 4.61 6.98 -1.85
C ILE A 42 5.58 6.34 -0.86
N ARG A 43 6.85 6.27 -1.25
CA ARG A 43 7.96 5.94 -0.36
C ARG A 43 8.51 7.22 0.24
N VAL A 44 8.35 7.41 1.54
CA VAL A 44 8.78 8.63 2.26
C VAL A 44 10.08 8.45 3.02
N SER A 45 10.57 7.20 3.20
CA SER A 45 11.75 6.96 4.02
C SER A 45 12.49 5.67 3.62
N THR A 46 13.80 5.67 3.76
CA THR A 46 14.66 4.48 3.79
C THR A 46 15.05 4.12 5.22
N LYS A 47 14.76 4.99 6.20
CA LYS A 47 15.01 4.75 7.62
C LYS A 47 13.91 3.89 8.21
N CYS A 48 14.29 2.79 8.86
CA CYS A 48 13.36 1.90 9.53
C CYS A 48 13.96 1.43 10.86
N SER A 49 13.24 1.60 11.95
CA SER A 49 13.71 1.15 13.28
C SER A 49 13.90 -0.35 13.39
N PHE A 50 13.24 -1.12 12.52
CA PHE A 50 13.36 -2.56 12.36
C PHE A 50 14.18 -2.93 11.12
N GLY A 51 14.78 -1.93 10.46
CA GLY A 51 15.62 -2.09 9.29
C GLY A 51 16.93 -2.81 9.60
N ARG A 52 17.69 -3.06 8.54
CA ARG A 52 19.01 -3.67 8.69
C ARG A 52 19.97 -2.68 9.36
N ASN A 53 20.61 -3.12 10.43
CA ASN A 53 21.70 -2.37 11.05
C ASN A 53 22.94 -2.48 10.15
N PRO A 54 23.55 -1.37 9.69
CA PRO A 54 24.70 -1.40 8.78
C PRO A 54 25.93 -2.07 9.35
N GLU A 55 26.18 -1.95 10.67
CA GLU A 55 27.37 -2.49 11.34
C GLU A 55 27.27 -4.01 11.51
N THR A 56 26.08 -4.52 11.89
CA THR A 56 25.88 -5.93 12.19
C THR A 56 25.33 -6.73 11.01
N GLY A 57 24.81 -6.07 9.99
CA GLY A 57 24.11 -6.68 8.86
C GLY A 57 22.78 -7.34 9.23
N LYS A 58 22.34 -7.25 10.49
CA LYS A 58 21.11 -7.87 11.01
C LYS A 58 19.93 -6.89 10.92
N GLY A 59 18.77 -7.38 10.59
CA GLY A 59 17.51 -6.63 10.55
C GLY A 59 16.34 -7.57 10.76
N PHE A 60 15.20 -7.01 11.17
CA PHE A 60 14.00 -7.78 11.46
C PHE A 60 13.42 -8.39 10.17
N CYS A 61 13.34 -7.61 9.09
CA CYS A 61 12.79 -8.04 7.80
C CYS A 61 13.92 -8.43 6.84
N GLY A 62 14.36 -9.70 6.87
CA GLY A 62 15.40 -10.22 5.97
C GLY A 62 15.01 -10.19 4.48
N PHE A 63 13.71 -10.03 4.18
CA PHE A 63 13.08 -9.94 2.85
C PHE A 63 12.70 -8.49 2.49
N CYS A 64 13.16 -7.47 3.20
CA CYS A 64 12.77 -6.08 2.95
C CYS A 64 13.14 -5.63 1.53
N HIS A 65 12.12 -5.49 0.68
CA HIS A 65 12.30 -5.04 -0.70
C HIS A 65 12.68 -3.56 -0.78
N GLU A 66 12.33 -2.76 0.24
CA GLU A 66 12.70 -1.35 0.35
C GLU A 66 14.16 -1.14 0.76
N SER A 67 14.90 -2.20 1.12
CA SER A 67 16.27 -2.13 1.61
C SER A 67 16.46 -1.14 2.76
N SER A 68 15.46 -0.98 3.61
CA SER A 68 15.48 -0.01 4.70
C SER A 68 16.48 -0.38 5.78
N THR A 69 17.16 0.63 6.30
CA THR A 69 18.21 0.49 7.34
C THR A 69 17.88 1.35 8.56
N THR A 70 18.59 1.09 9.67
CA THR A 70 18.39 1.89 10.90
C THR A 70 18.96 3.30 10.80
N ASP A 71 19.93 3.53 9.91
CA ASP A 71 20.59 4.81 9.60
C ASP A 71 20.12 5.45 8.29
N GLY A 72 19.07 4.92 7.67
CA GLY A 72 18.47 5.49 6.47
C GLY A 72 17.95 6.92 6.68
N VAL A 73 17.44 7.52 5.61
CA VAL A 73 17.00 8.92 5.57
C VAL A 73 15.51 9.04 5.27
N GLU A 74 14.91 10.13 5.70
CA GLU A 74 13.56 10.55 5.31
C GLU A 74 13.63 11.45 4.07
N CYS A 75 12.52 11.55 3.37
CA CYS A 75 12.39 12.49 2.26
C CYS A 75 12.30 13.95 2.75
N ASP A 76 12.47 14.88 1.83
CA ASP A 76 12.07 16.27 2.02
C ASP A 76 10.53 16.37 1.84
N TYR A 77 9.81 16.43 2.96
CA TYR A 77 8.35 16.52 2.96
C TYR A 77 7.86 17.82 2.31
N THR A 78 8.61 18.92 2.41
CA THR A 78 8.23 20.19 1.77
C THR A 78 8.26 20.07 0.26
N ALA A 79 9.33 19.49 -0.28
CA ALA A 79 9.45 19.22 -1.72
C ALA A 79 8.37 18.22 -2.19
N LEU A 80 8.04 17.20 -1.39
CA LEU A 80 6.98 16.26 -1.70
C LEU A 80 5.59 16.94 -1.73
N MET A 81 5.27 17.77 -0.74
CA MET A 81 4.03 18.56 -0.69
C MET A 81 3.89 19.44 -1.93
N ASP A 82 4.97 20.10 -2.37
CA ASP A 82 4.96 20.94 -3.57
C ASP A 82 4.67 20.12 -4.84
N LYS A 83 5.19 18.90 -4.93
CA LYS A 83 4.89 18.00 -6.06
C LYS A 83 3.44 17.52 -6.09
N LEU A 84 2.82 17.32 -4.95
CA LEU A 84 1.46 16.82 -4.85
C LEU A 84 0.39 17.92 -4.89
N ARG A 85 0.75 19.18 -4.70
CA ARG A 85 -0.16 20.33 -4.52
C ARG A 85 -1.26 20.47 -5.58
N HIS A 86 -0.99 20.03 -6.80
CA HIS A 86 -1.89 20.22 -7.95
C HIS A 86 -2.78 18.99 -8.24
N LEU A 87 -2.74 17.99 -7.38
CA LEU A 87 -3.62 16.84 -7.49
C LEU A 87 -5.06 17.21 -7.12
N PRO A 88 -6.06 16.54 -7.70
CA PRO A 88 -7.45 16.75 -7.31
C PRO A 88 -7.69 16.32 -5.84
N SER A 89 -8.50 17.09 -5.11
CA SER A 89 -9.00 16.68 -3.81
C SER A 89 -9.76 15.35 -3.94
N GLY A 90 -9.56 14.44 -2.99
CA GLY A 90 -10.15 13.09 -3.03
C GLY A 90 -9.26 12.02 -3.66
N ILE A 91 -8.11 12.36 -4.26
CA ILE A 91 -7.16 11.36 -4.73
C ILE A 91 -6.63 10.50 -3.57
N GLU A 92 -6.37 9.23 -3.83
CA GLU A 92 -5.86 8.30 -2.82
C GLU A 92 -4.34 8.25 -2.83
N LEU A 93 -3.74 8.39 -1.65
CA LEU A 93 -2.31 8.28 -1.40
C LEU A 93 -2.04 7.10 -0.47
N ALA A 94 -1.25 6.12 -0.92
CA ALA A 94 -0.79 5.00 -0.12
C ALA A 94 0.63 5.30 0.40
N VAL A 95 0.77 5.60 1.68
CA VAL A 95 2.01 6.03 2.31
C VAL A 95 2.59 4.92 3.17
N GLY A 96 3.82 4.50 2.87
CA GLY A 96 4.56 3.55 3.70
C GLY A 96 5.22 4.24 4.89
N CYS A 97 4.93 3.78 6.11
CA CYS A 97 5.53 4.29 7.35
C CYS A 97 6.56 3.31 7.89
N ASN A 98 7.84 3.66 7.77
CA ASN A 98 8.96 2.93 8.38
C ASN A 98 9.35 3.51 9.75
N HIS A 99 8.91 4.73 10.04
CA HIS A 99 9.18 5.48 11.25
C HIS A 99 8.18 6.64 11.34
N PHE A 100 7.36 6.70 12.39
CA PHE A 100 6.37 7.75 12.55
C PHE A 100 7.04 8.99 13.18
N THR A 101 7.35 9.98 12.34
CA THR A 101 8.05 11.21 12.72
C THR A 101 7.11 12.41 12.70
N SER A 102 7.55 13.54 13.26
CA SER A 102 6.80 14.81 13.16
C SER A 102 6.62 15.24 11.71
N GLY A 103 7.64 15.06 10.85
CA GLY A 103 7.55 15.38 9.43
C GLY A 103 6.48 14.57 8.71
N LEU A 104 6.42 13.24 8.97
CA LEU A 104 5.35 12.39 8.43
C LEU A 104 3.97 12.81 8.96
N TYR A 105 3.87 13.13 10.25
CA TYR A 105 2.63 13.60 10.85
C TYR A 105 2.13 14.90 10.19
N GLU A 106 2.99 15.89 10.03
CA GLU A 106 2.66 17.15 9.36
C GLU A 106 2.26 16.93 7.89
N PHE A 107 2.93 16.01 7.19
CA PHE A 107 2.58 15.63 5.84
C PHE A 107 1.18 15.00 5.76
N ILE A 108 0.84 14.07 6.66
CA ILE A 108 -0.49 13.46 6.73
C ILE A 108 -1.56 14.52 6.98
N LEU A 109 -1.33 15.45 7.93
CA LEU A 109 -2.25 16.56 8.21
C LEU A 109 -2.44 17.45 6.99
N TRP A 110 -1.36 17.80 6.30
CA TRP A 110 -1.43 18.61 5.09
C TRP A 110 -2.24 17.90 4.00
N CYS A 111 -1.97 16.61 3.76
CA CYS A 111 -2.71 15.80 2.79
C CYS A 111 -4.21 15.79 3.09
N SER A 112 -4.59 15.44 4.33
CA SER A 112 -5.99 15.21 4.68
C SER A 112 -6.77 16.51 4.86
N ASN A 113 -6.23 17.48 5.63
CA ASN A 113 -6.98 18.67 6.04
C ASN A 113 -6.83 19.84 5.08
N ILE A 114 -5.69 19.98 4.42
CA ILE A 114 -5.45 21.12 3.53
C ILE A 114 -5.79 20.78 2.09
N GLN A 115 -5.38 19.59 1.62
CA GLN A 115 -5.61 19.17 0.23
C GLN A 115 -6.87 18.34 0.05
N GLY A 116 -7.41 17.75 1.11
CA GLY A 116 -8.54 16.84 1.06
C GLY A 116 -8.22 15.51 0.37
N TYR A 117 -6.96 15.07 0.42
CA TYR A 117 -6.56 13.76 -0.09
C TYR A 117 -6.98 12.65 0.86
N ILE A 118 -7.20 11.47 0.31
CA ILE A 118 -7.49 10.27 1.09
C ILE A 118 -6.19 9.54 1.36
N VAL A 119 -5.74 9.56 2.62
CA VAL A 119 -4.47 8.94 3.02
C VAL A 119 -4.72 7.54 3.56
N ASN A 120 -4.07 6.56 2.95
CA ASN A 120 -3.94 5.18 3.44
C ASN A 120 -2.51 4.99 3.95
N LEU A 121 -2.36 4.69 5.24
CA LEU A 121 -1.06 4.54 5.88
C LEU A 121 -0.74 3.06 6.10
N THR A 122 0.45 2.61 5.67
CA THR A 122 0.92 1.25 5.95
C THR A 122 2.05 1.29 6.97
N VAL A 123 1.90 0.53 8.05
CA VAL A 123 2.90 0.40 9.13
C VAL A 123 3.31 -1.06 9.32
N ASN A 124 4.54 -1.29 9.79
CA ASN A 124 4.93 -2.59 10.28
C ASN A 124 4.30 -2.84 11.66
N GLN A 125 3.93 -4.08 11.95
CA GLN A 125 3.33 -4.47 13.23
C GLN A 125 4.13 -3.97 14.45
N GLY A 126 5.47 -3.95 14.37
CA GLY A 126 6.32 -3.43 15.44
C GLY A 126 6.12 -1.93 15.73
N HIS A 127 5.72 -1.15 14.73
CA HIS A 127 5.46 0.29 14.93
C HIS A 127 4.20 0.56 15.75
N LEU A 128 3.26 -0.40 15.83
CA LEU A 128 2.04 -0.26 16.63
C LEU A 128 2.32 0.01 18.10
N TYR A 129 3.44 -0.49 18.61
CA TYR A 129 3.85 -0.28 20.00
C TYR A 129 4.70 0.96 20.17
N ARG A 130 5.66 1.15 19.27
CA ARG A 130 6.62 2.24 19.37
C ARG A 130 5.96 3.59 19.11
N ASP A 131 5.09 3.62 18.12
CA ASP A 131 4.48 4.85 17.60
C ASP A 131 2.98 4.92 17.97
N TYR A 132 2.58 4.22 19.05
CA TYR A 132 1.20 4.01 19.46
C TYR A 132 0.37 5.30 19.51
N ASP A 133 0.84 6.31 20.25
CA ASP A 133 0.07 7.55 20.45
C ASP A 133 -0.12 8.32 19.14
N GLY A 134 0.90 8.41 18.31
CA GLY A 134 0.83 9.06 16.99
C GLY A 134 -0.12 8.35 16.04
N LEU A 135 -0.04 7.03 15.97
CA LEU A 135 -0.93 6.21 15.12
C LEU A 135 -2.37 6.28 15.59
N ARG A 136 -2.60 6.16 16.90
CA ARG A 136 -3.91 6.29 17.49
C ARG A 136 -4.54 7.66 17.18
N HIS A 137 -3.77 8.72 17.32
CA HIS A 137 -4.24 10.08 17.05
C HIS A 137 -4.66 10.26 15.59
N VAL A 138 -3.85 9.83 14.60
CA VAL A 138 -4.22 9.99 13.19
C VAL A 138 -5.43 9.13 12.78
N VAL A 139 -5.64 8.00 13.43
CA VAL A 139 -6.83 7.15 13.25
C VAL A 139 -8.07 7.82 13.87
N GLU A 140 -8.04 8.18 15.15
CA GLU A 140 -9.17 8.75 15.89
C GLU A 140 -9.61 10.10 15.36
N CYS A 141 -8.66 10.93 14.90
CA CYS A 141 -8.96 12.22 14.27
C CYS A 141 -9.40 12.08 12.78
N GLY A 142 -9.35 10.90 12.22
CA GLY A 142 -9.73 10.64 10.83
C GLY A 142 -8.80 11.26 9.79
N PHE A 143 -7.52 11.52 10.15
CA PHE A 143 -6.51 12.04 9.22
C PHE A 143 -6.04 10.99 8.21
N ILE A 144 -6.21 9.70 8.53
CA ILE A 144 -6.06 8.60 7.60
C ILE A 144 -7.40 7.91 7.41
N ARG A 145 -7.60 7.27 6.26
CA ARG A 145 -8.83 6.54 5.91
C ARG A 145 -8.64 5.04 5.85
N GLY A 146 -7.43 4.58 5.61
CA GLY A 146 -7.05 3.18 5.66
C GLY A 146 -5.78 2.98 6.47
N LEU A 147 -5.72 1.88 7.23
CA LEU A 147 -4.54 1.47 7.99
C LEU A 147 -4.12 0.07 7.58
N GLY A 148 -3.01 -0.02 6.85
CA GLY A 148 -2.38 -1.28 6.48
C GLY A 148 -1.40 -1.71 7.57
N ILE A 149 -1.50 -2.96 8.04
CA ILE A 149 -0.58 -3.55 9.01
C ILE A 149 0.23 -4.63 8.33
N SER A 150 1.53 -4.39 8.10
CA SER A 150 2.45 -5.44 7.64
C SER A 150 2.65 -6.44 8.77
N TYR A 151 1.88 -7.51 8.71
CA TYR A 151 1.83 -8.55 9.74
C TYR A 151 3.07 -9.45 9.69
N ARG A 152 3.48 -9.96 10.85
CA ARG A 152 4.53 -10.96 11.03
C ARG A 152 4.16 -11.88 12.20
N SER A 153 3.88 -13.11 11.89
CA SER A 153 3.53 -14.14 12.87
C SER A 153 4.66 -14.45 13.85
N SER A 154 5.92 -14.33 13.41
CA SER A 154 7.09 -14.55 14.29
C SER A 154 7.15 -13.54 15.45
N LEU A 155 6.31 -12.51 15.44
CA LEU A 155 6.09 -11.58 16.52
C LEU A 155 4.81 -11.97 17.24
N ASP A 156 4.93 -12.54 18.40
CA ASP A 156 3.81 -12.79 19.32
C ASP A 156 3.32 -11.47 19.95
N TRP A 157 3.03 -10.50 19.07
CA TRP A 157 2.64 -9.16 19.47
C TRP A 157 1.11 -9.02 19.42
N TYR A 158 0.58 -8.55 20.52
CA TYR A 158 -0.80 -8.10 20.63
C TYR A 158 -1.05 -6.93 19.66
N VAL A 159 -2.16 -6.98 18.95
CA VAL A 159 -2.62 -5.83 18.14
C VAL A 159 -3.55 -4.99 19.01
N PRO A 160 -3.28 -3.68 19.19
CA PRO A 160 -4.11 -2.81 20.01
C PRO A 160 -5.58 -2.79 19.58
N ASP A 161 -6.50 -2.73 20.53
CA ASP A 161 -7.95 -2.82 20.27
C ASP A 161 -8.44 -1.73 19.30
N PHE A 162 -7.94 -0.49 19.39
CA PHE A 162 -8.34 0.59 18.49
C PHE A 162 -8.05 0.27 17.01
N ILE A 163 -7.04 -0.57 16.73
CA ILE A 163 -6.70 -1.03 15.38
C ILE A 163 -7.67 -2.09 14.91
N MET A 164 -8.03 -3.03 15.80
CA MET A 164 -8.99 -4.08 15.49
C MET A 164 -10.40 -3.53 15.31
N GLU A 165 -10.74 -2.46 16.04
CA GLU A 165 -12.02 -1.77 15.97
C GLU A 165 -12.12 -0.80 14.77
N TYR A 166 -10.97 -0.35 14.23
CA TYR A 166 -10.98 0.55 13.08
C TYR A 166 -11.43 -0.18 11.81
N PRO A 167 -12.57 0.19 11.21
CA PRO A 167 -13.22 -0.61 10.16
C PRO A 167 -12.39 -0.72 8.87
N ASN A 168 -11.43 0.20 8.66
CA ASN A 168 -10.56 0.22 7.48
C ASN A 168 -9.14 -0.26 7.79
N THR A 169 -8.98 -1.10 8.81
CA THR A 169 -7.74 -1.84 9.02
C THR A 169 -7.65 -3.03 8.07
N VAL A 170 -6.50 -3.16 7.39
CA VAL A 170 -6.19 -4.26 6.47
C VAL A 170 -4.85 -4.87 6.85
N PHE A 171 -4.79 -6.17 7.06
CA PHE A 171 -3.55 -6.87 7.36
C PHE A 171 -2.85 -7.28 6.06
N HIS A 172 -1.63 -6.82 5.88
CA HIS A 172 -0.79 -7.16 4.74
C HIS A 172 0.03 -8.39 5.06
N VAL A 173 -0.10 -9.42 4.25
CA VAL A 173 0.60 -10.71 4.39
C VAL A 173 1.32 -11.04 3.09
N ILE A 174 2.48 -11.70 3.16
CA ILE A 174 3.28 -12.01 1.97
C ILE A 174 3.21 -13.50 1.70
N ALA A 175 2.63 -13.88 0.55
CA ALA A 175 2.59 -15.25 0.09
C ALA A 175 4.02 -15.78 -0.13
N GLY A 176 4.34 -16.92 0.48
CA GLY A 176 5.69 -17.51 0.42
C GLY A 176 6.57 -17.19 1.63
N ILE A 177 6.32 -16.09 2.35
CA ILE A 177 7.02 -15.73 3.58
C ILE A 177 6.18 -16.09 4.81
N ASP A 178 4.95 -15.56 4.88
CA ASP A 178 4.00 -15.93 5.94
C ASP A 178 3.41 -17.31 5.63
N THR A 179 3.28 -18.17 6.62
CA THR A 179 2.69 -19.50 6.39
C THR A 179 1.17 -19.41 6.28
N PHE A 180 0.58 -20.29 5.49
CA PHE A 180 -0.87 -20.29 5.29
C PHE A 180 -1.64 -20.53 6.61
N ASP A 181 -1.11 -21.34 7.51
CA ASP A 181 -1.73 -21.65 8.80
C ASP A 181 -1.70 -20.44 9.74
N GLU A 182 -0.62 -19.65 9.71
CA GLU A 182 -0.51 -18.39 10.46
C GLU A 182 -1.57 -17.38 10.01
N ILE A 183 -1.85 -17.32 8.70
CA ILE A 183 -2.87 -16.43 8.17
C ILE A 183 -4.27 -16.87 8.60
N LEU A 184 -4.56 -18.17 8.62
CA LEU A 184 -5.82 -18.65 9.17
C LEU A 184 -6.00 -18.29 10.66
N ALA A 185 -4.91 -18.30 11.42
CA ALA A 185 -4.96 -17.87 12.84
C ALA A 185 -5.28 -16.38 13.02
N LEU A 186 -5.07 -15.52 12.00
CA LEU A 186 -5.50 -14.11 12.06
C LEU A 186 -7.01 -13.97 12.19
N LYS A 187 -7.78 -14.84 11.55
CA LYS A 187 -9.25 -14.85 11.69
C LYS A 187 -9.69 -15.12 13.13
N GLU A 188 -9.02 -16.06 13.80
CA GLU A 188 -9.29 -16.37 15.21
C GLU A 188 -9.03 -15.18 16.13
N LYS A 189 -8.11 -14.29 15.70
CA LYS A 189 -7.83 -13.02 16.38
C LYS A 189 -8.80 -11.89 16.01
N GLY A 190 -9.80 -12.14 15.16
CA GLY A 190 -10.82 -11.16 14.77
C GLY A 190 -10.48 -10.31 13.55
N VAL A 191 -9.39 -10.62 12.82
CA VAL A 191 -9.05 -9.92 11.57
C VAL A 191 -10.10 -10.21 10.50
N LYS A 192 -10.59 -9.14 9.84
CA LYS A 192 -11.65 -9.22 8.83
C LYS A 192 -11.16 -9.01 7.41
N LYS A 193 -10.11 -8.20 7.23
CA LYS A 193 -9.62 -7.77 5.92
C LYS A 193 -8.14 -8.08 5.78
N ILE A 194 -7.77 -8.74 4.68
CA ILE A 194 -6.37 -9.02 4.34
C ILE A 194 -6.03 -8.55 2.94
N LEU A 195 -4.79 -8.07 2.76
CA LEU A 195 -4.17 -7.83 1.47
C LEU A 195 -3.02 -8.82 1.30
N ILE A 196 -3.13 -9.69 0.31
CA ILE A 196 -2.10 -10.66 -0.02
C ILE A 196 -1.12 -10.02 -0.99
N LEU A 197 0.13 -9.93 -0.60
CA LEU A 197 1.24 -9.41 -1.37
C LEU A 197 2.06 -10.55 -1.97
N GLY A 198 2.52 -10.38 -3.20
CA GLY A 198 3.52 -11.26 -3.79
C GLY A 198 4.90 -11.04 -3.19
N GLU A 199 5.71 -12.08 -3.16
CA GLU A 199 7.10 -12.02 -2.70
C GLU A 199 7.97 -11.34 -3.75
N LYS A 200 8.51 -10.15 -3.43
CA LYS A 200 9.30 -9.32 -4.32
C LYS A 200 10.77 -9.76 -4.33
N ASP A 201 11.34 -9.97 -5.53
CA ASP A 201 12.73 -10.39 -5.72
C ASP A 201 13.67 -9.19 -5.98
N PHE A 202 13.66 -8.23 -5.06
CA PHE A 202 14.58 -7.09 -5.08
C PHE A 202 14.86 -6.56 -3.66
N GLY A 203 15.77 -5.59 -3.56
CA GLY A 203 16.23 -5.09 -2.26
C GLY A 203 17.00 -6.19 -1.49
N PHE A 204 16.73 -6.33 -0.20
CA PHE A 204 17.39 -7.36 0.62
C PHE A 204 16.89 -8.79 0.30
N ASN A 205 15.88 -8.93 -0.55
CA ASN A 205 15.32 -10.21 -0.96
C ASN A 205 15.83 -10.70 -2.32
N THR A 206 16.70 -9.97 -2.98
CA THR A 206 17.24 -10.32 -4.31
C THR A 206 17.79 -11.74 -4.33
N GLY A 207 17.33 -12.55 -5.29
CA GLY A 207 17.75 -13.93 -5.50
C GLY A 207 17.26 -14.92 -4.43
N LYS A 208 16.29 -14.55 -3.58
CA LYS A 208 15.79 -15.40 -2.50
C LYS A 208 14.39 -15.97 -2.75
N VAL A 209 13.67 -15.43 -3.73
CA VAL A 209 12.29 -15.86 -4.02
C VAL A 209 12.29 -17.26 -4.63
N ASP A 210 11.65 -18.19 -3.95
CA ASP A 210 11.46 -19.57 -4.42
C ASP A 210 9.97 -19.92 -4.50
N LEU A 211 9.39 -19.73 -5.69
CA LEU A 211 7.99 -20.05 -5.96
C LEU A 211 7.69 -21.56 -5.90
N LYS A 212 8.71 -22.41 -5.80
CA LYS A 212 8.59 -23.87 -5.64
C LYS A 212 8.74 -24.31 -4.19
N SER A 213 9.01 -23.39 -3.27
CA SER A 213 9.06 -23.73 -1.85
C SER A 213 7.73 -24.31 -1.36
N LEU A 214 7.78 -25.17 -0.35
CA LEU A 214 6.58 -25.79 0.23
C LEU A 214 5.60 -24.71 0.74
N THR A 215 6.10 -23.61 1.31
CA THR A 215 5.28 -22.51 1.78
C THR A 215 4.52 -21.88 0.61
N HIS A 216 5.22 -21.51 -0.48
CA HIS A 216 4.59 -20.90 -1.64
C HIS A 216 3.60 -21.84 -2.34
N MET A 217 3.97 -23.13 -2.49
CA MET A 217 3.09 -24.14 -3.06
C MET A 217 1.80 -24.32 -2.26
N LYS A 218 1.87 -24.25 -0.90
CA LYS A 218 0.68 -24.30 -0.05
C LYS A 218 -0.23 -23.11 -0.30
N TRP A 219 0.33 -21.88 -0.42
CA TRP A 219 -0.41 -20.69 -0.83
C TRP A 219 -1.07 -20.87 -2.19
N TYR A 220 -0.32 -21.29 -3.19
CA TYR A 220 -0.83 -21.50 -4.55
C TYR A 220 -2.06 -22.41 -4.58
N TRP A 221 -2.02 -23.53 -3.85
CA TRP A 221 -3.13 -24.52 -3.88
C TRP A 221 -4.32 -24.11 -3.01
N TRP A 222 -4.11 -23.40 -1.91
CA TRP A 222 -5.12 -23.22 -0.87
C TRP A 222 -5.64 -21.79 -0.74
N VAL A 223 -5.12 -20.82 -1.49
CA VAL A 223 -5.51 -19.41 -1.40
C VAL A 223 -7.02 -19.20 -1.54
N LYS A 224 -7.71 -19.99 -2.37
CA LYS A 224 -9.18 -19.92 -2.51
C LYS A 224 -9.92 -20.13 -1.19
N LYS A 225 -9.34 -20.89 -0.24
CA LYS A 225 -9.95 -21.10 1.07
C LYS A 225 -10.11 -19.77 1.82
N LEU A 226 -9.16 -18.84 1.66
CA LEU A 226 -9.19 -17.54 2.34
C LEU A 226 -10.40 -16.68 1.94
N PHE A 227 -10.96 -16.86 0.73
CA PHE A 227 -12.14 -16.13 0.25
C PHE A 227 -13.39 -16.38 1.11
N HIS A 228 -13.42 -17.46 1.87
CA HIS A 228 -14.52 -17.80 2.77
C HIS A 228 -14.18 -17.53 4.24
N GLU A 229 -12.92 -17.19 4.53
CA GLU A 229 -12.45 -17.01 5.91
C GLU A 229 -12.42 -15.54 6.32
N PHE A 230 -12.26 -14.60 5.37
CA PHE A 230 -12.19 -13.18 5.63
C PHE A 230 -13.30 -12.43 4.90
N ASP A 231 -13.74 -11.29 5.45
CA ASP A 231 -14.77 -10.45 4.85
C ASP A 231 -14.27 -9.82 3.54
N VAL A 232 -12.96 -9.46 3.50
CA VAL A 232 -12.29 -8.92 2.32
C VAL A 232 -10.93 -9.58 2.14
N VAL A 233 -10.70 -10.12 0.93
CA VAL A 233 -9.40 -10.63 0.48
C VAL A 233 -9.00 -9.87 -0.77
N SER A 234 -7.94 -9.07 -0.67
CA SER A 234 -7.38 -8.31 -1.78
C SER A 234 -6.00 -8.85 -2.15
N PHE A 235 -5.53 -8.53 -3.35
CA PHE A 235 -4.25 -8.95 -3.87
C PHE A 235 -3.51 -7.76 -4.49
N ASP A 236 -2.18 -7.70 -4.33
CA ASP A 236 -1.37 -6.87 -5.21
C ASP A 236 -1.16 -7.58 -6.56
N ASN A 237 -0.74 -6.83 -7.57
CA ASN A 237 -0.55 -7.38 -8.94
C ASN A 237 0.45 -8.55 -8.96
N LEU A 238 1.46 -8.52 -8.09
CA LEU A 238 2.46 -9.60 -8.02
C LEU A 238 1.88 -10.88 -7.42
N ALA A 239 1.03 -10.77 -6.40
CA ALA A 239 0.34 -11.93 -5.83
C ALA A 239 -0.67 -12.53 -6.81
N LEU A 240 -1.38 -11.69 -7.60
CA LEU A 240 -2.26 -12.17 -8.68
C LEU A 240 -1.48 -13.06 -9.66
N GLU A 241 -0.27 -12.64 -10.05
CA GLU A 241 0.61 -13.39 -10.95
C GLU A 241 1.15 -14.68 -10.29
N GLN A 242 1.81 -14.54 -9.12
CA GLN A 242 2.50 -15.66 -8.44
C GLN A 242 1.55 -16.77 -8.00
N LEU A 243 0.33 -16.41 -7.58
CA LEU A 243 -0.69 -17.37 -7.14
C LEU A 243 -1.64 -17.80 -8.26
N ASN A 244 -1.48 -17.24 -9.48
CA ASN A 244 -2.36 -17.48 -10.63
C ASN A 244 -3.85 -17.35 -10.25
N ILE A 245 -4.22 -16.19 -9.68
CA ILE A 245 -5.59 -15.94 -9.21
C ILE A 245 -6.60 -15.95 -10.35
N LYS A 246 -6.17 -15.63 -11.59
CA LYS A 246 -7.01 -15.68 -12.80
C LYS A 246 -7.79 -17.00 -12.92
N ARG A 247 -7.23 -18.13 -12.49
CA ARG A 247 -7.89 -19.46 -12.54
C ARG A 247 -9.18 -19.57 -11.72
N PHE A 248 -9.45 -18.61 -10.84
CA PHE A 248 -10.65 -18.58 -9.98
C PHE A 248 -11.69 -17.55 -10.43
N LEU A 249 -11.40 -16.80 -11.48
CA LEU A 249 -12.20 -15.67 -11.96
C LEU A 249 -12.72 -15.97 -13.37
N THR A 250 -13.83 -15.34 -13.73
CA THR A 250 -14.25 -15.27 -15.13
C THR A 250 -13.39 -14.26 -15.90
N ASP A 251 -13.43 -14.28 -17.24
CA ASP A 251 -12.67 -13.30 -18.03
C ASP A 251 -13.13 -11.87 -17.74
N GLU A 252 -14.43 -11.65 -17.55
CA GLU A 252 -14.99 -10.34 -17.19
C GLU A 252 -14.47 -9.86 -15.82
N GLN A 253 -14.44 -10.75 -14.81
CA GLN A 253 -13.87 -10.42 -13.49
C GLN A 253 -12.38 -10.13 -13.58
N TRP A 254 -11.65 -10.85 -14.43
CA TRP A 254 -10.22 -10.64 -14.62
C TRP A 254 -9.92 -9.28 -15.27
N GLU A 255 -10.73 -8.85 -16.25
CA GLU A 255 -10.61 -7.53 -16.87
C GLU A 255 -10.75 -6.40 -15.86
N GLU A 256 -11.61 -6.56 -14.84
CA GLU A 256 -11.75 -5.59 -13.74
C GLU A 256 -10.46 -5.48 -12.91
N PHE A 257 -9.73 -6.58 -12.69
CA PHE A 257 -8.45 -6.57 -11.96
C PHE A 257 -7.30 -5.95 -12.76
N ASN A 258 -7.30 -6.04 -14.07
CA ASN A 258 -6.30 -5.40 -14.93
C ASN A 258 -6.35 -3.87 -14.91
N GLN A 259 -7.35 -3.28 -14.29
CA GLN A 259 -7.46 -1.81 -14.11
C GLN A 259 -6.41 -1.22 -13.14
N GLY A 260 -5.45 -2.00 -12.64
CA GLY A 260 -4.23 -1.52 -11.97
C GLY A 260 -3.32 -0.62 -12.82
N GLU A 261 -3.70 -0.32 -14.07
CA GLU A 261 -3.03 0.60 -14.99
C GLU A 261 -3.09 2.07 -14.52
N HIS A 262 -3.87 2.38 -13.48
CA HIS A 262 -4.15 3.74 -13.05
C HIS A 262 -3.49 4.15 -11.73
N SER A 263 -2.47 3.43 -11.31
CA SER A 263 -1.63 3.78 -10.16
C SER A 263 -0.21 4.09 -10.60
N PHE A 264 0.52 4.88 -9.82
CA PHE A 264 1.95 5.02 -9.97
C PHE A 264 2.69 5.25 -8.65
N TYR A 265 4.01 5.20 -8.70
CA TYR A 265 4.86 5.18 -7.54
C TYR A 265 5.77 6.41 -7.49
N ILE A 266 5.80 7.07 -6.33
CA ILE A 266 6.71 8.16 -5.99
C ILE A 266 7.74 7.65 -4.99
N ASN A 267 9.01 7.65 -5.38
CA ASN A 267 10.10 7.54 -4.42
C ASN A 267 10.52 8.95 -4.00
N ALA A 268 9.98 9.43 -2.91
CA ALA A 268 10.24 10.79 -2.45
C ALA A 268 11.66 10.97 -1.88
N VAL A 269 12.33 9.88 -1.45
CA VAL A 269 13.72 9.94 -0.99
C VAL A 269 14.67 10.16 -2.15
N ASP A 270 14.48 9.41 -3.25
CA ASP A 270 15.31 9.50 -4.46
C ASP A 270 14.77 10.56 -5.44
N GLN A 271 13.65 11.21 -5.11
CA GLN A 271 12.99 12.23 -5.93
C GLN A 271 12.69 11.73 -7.35
N THR A 272 12.07 10.53 -7.46
CA THR A 272 11.76 9.91 -8.75
C THR A 272 10.31 9.46 -8.85
N PHE A 273 9.83 9.41 -10.10
CA PHE A 273 8.57 8.83 -10.52
C PHE A 273 8.79 7.52 -11.26
N SER A 274 7.88 6.57 -11.11
CA SER A 274 7.85 5.30 -11.85
C SER A 274 6.45 4.72 -11.92
N ALA A 275 6.21 3.76 -12.81
CA ALA A 275 4.91 3.08 -12.92
C ALA A 275 4.60 2.23 -11.67
N SER A 276 5.63 1.69 -11.01
CA SER A 276 5.51 0.91 -9.78
C SER A 276 6.86 0.86 -9.05
N SER A 277 6.89 0.37 -7.82
CA SER A 277 8.14 0.13 -7.08
C SER A 277 9.09 -0.86 -7.81
N ARG A 278 8.56 -1.70 -8.71
CA ARG A 278 9.28 -2.71 -9.51
C ARG A 278 9.79 -2.18 -10.85
N SER A 279 9.32 -1.03 -11.30
CA SER A 279 9.69 -0.49 -12.61
C SER A 279 11.19 -0.21 -12.71
N SER A 280 11.80 -0.64 -13.81
CA SER A 280 13.17 -0.27 -14.16
C SER A 280 13.26 1.18 -14.68
N MET A 281 12.16 1.70 -15.25
CA MET A 281 12.07 3.09 -15.68
C MET A 281 11.76 3.98 -14.49
N LYS A 282 12.72 4.79 -14.08
CA LYS A 282 12.60 5.81 -13.04
C LYS A 282 13.01 7.14 -13.62
N LEU A 283 12.16 8.14 -13.54
CA LEU A 283 12.47 9.49 -14.03
C LEU A 283 12.54 10.47 -12.86
N PRO A 284 13.49 11.43 -12.90
CA PRO A 284 13.59 12.47 -11.90
C PRO A 284 12.31 13.33 -11.88
N TRP A 285 11.79 13.62 -10.69
CA TRP A 285 10.54 14.36 -10.53
C TRP A 285 10.65 15.86 -10.81
N ASP A 286 11.88 16.42 -10.85
CA ASP A 286 12.13 17.84 -11.16
C ASP A 286 11.73 18.20 -12.59
N LYS A 287 11.74 17.21 -13.51
CA LYS A 287 11.44 17.39 -14.94
C LYS A 287 9.96 17.25 -15.29
N PHE A 288 9.14 16.75 -14.38
CA PHE A 288 7.75 16.43 -14.66
C PHE A 288 6.86 16.82 -13.49
N THR A 289 5.62 17.20 -13.78
CA THR A 289 4.50 17.15 -12.85
C THR A 289 3.99 15.71 -12.75
N VAL A 290 3.18 15.40 -11.72
CA VAL A 290 2.51 14.10 -11.60
C VAL A 290 1.66 13.82 -12.83
N GLN A 291 0.91 14.81 -13.31
CA GLN A 291 0.03 14.68 -14.48
C GLN A 291 0.82 14.39 -15.77
N GLU A 292 1.90 15.13 -16.01
CA GLU A 292 2.73 14.92 -17.21
C GLU A 292 3.36 13.55 -17.25
N PHE A 293 3.90 13.08 -16.11
CA PHE A 293 4.47 11.75 -16.02
C PHE A 293 3.42 10.67 -16.17
N TYR A 294 2.24 10.82 -15.56
CA TYR A 294 1.13 9.88 -15.70
C TYR A 294 0.69 9.76 -17.16
N LYS A 295 0.55 10.87 -17.87
CA LYS A 295 0.23 10.87 -19.30
C LYS A 295 1.33 10.27 -20.18
N LEU A 296 2.60 10.34 -19.74
CA LEU A 296 3.71 9.69 -20.42
C LEU A 296 3.64 8.16 -20.32
N LEU A 297 3.21 7.64 -19.17
CA LEU A 297 3.06 6.19 -18.94
C LEU A 297 1.91 5.57 -19.74
N ASN A 298 0.88 6.36 -20.08
CA ASN A 298 -0.35 5.88 -20.70
C ASN A 298 -0.45 6.25 -22.20
N LYS A 299 0.64 6.63 -22.83
CA LYS A 299 0.78 6.83 -24.27
C LYS A 299 1.26 5.56 -24.95
#